data_0be396f8cb894feac23709603f0fedcc
#
_entry.id   0be396f8cb894feac23709603f0fedcc
#
_cell.length_a   1.000
_cell.length_b   1.000
_cell.length_c   1.000
_cell.angle_alpha   90.00
_cell.angle_beta   90.00
_cell.angle_gamma   90.00
#
_symmetry.space_group_name_H-M   'P 1'
#
loop_
_entity.id
_entity.type
_entity.pdbx_description
1 polymer ?
#
loop_
_entity_poly.entity_id
_entity_poly.type
_entity_poly.pdbx_seq_one_letter_code
_entity_poly.pdbx_strand_id
1 'polypeptide(L)'
;MNISVKELKEKEGSKVEEISWNISNRMRELGNTSVYGGFCLSYVAYLSLKNKINDVYQLVEYMELTFSPERVSFIKGNIENLWNVAIEIGEAYSEETLLAVVLWWPLQGNKFMGECETPQSVVKLANEILQISNDKTADFCSGIGTFLVNAIERNPESQFYGVELVTEVKEVAEIRTELISDRVKIEQKSVLNIDDNLMFDKIFCDYPWGIRAKESIGNNEELEVIYNVIPEVQKVAAGDWVFIINVMNHLNKHGKAVVSVSNGVTWNGGINTVIREKFVKKGFVEAGIALPSNLYSNTGIACSLLVLSRNNKNIRMIEATEMVSVGRRQNVLSDENISKILELLNTDDDN
;
A
#
# COMPACT_ATOMS: atom_id res chain seq x y z
N MET A 1 22.83 -1.62 -6.35
CA MET A 1 22.75 -2.47 -5.13
C MET A 1 23.46 -3.77 -5.42
N ASN A 2 24.32 -4.29 -4.51
CA ASN A 2 25.03 -5.56 -4.73
C ASN A 2 24.21 -6.80 -4.30
N ILE A 3 23.03 -6.60 -3.74
CA ILE A 3 22.12 -7.64 -3.24
C ILE A 3 20.69 -7.33 -3.74
N SER A 4 19.95 -8.34 -4.16
CA SER A 4 18.55 -8.16 -4.53
C SER A 4 17.68 -7.90 -3.31
N VAL A 5 16.53 -7.23 -3.50
CA VAL A 5 15.59 -6.96 -2.40
C VAL A 5 15.10 -8.25 -1.74
N LYS A 6 14.92 -9.31 -2.53
CA LYS A 6 14.56 -10.65 -2.03
C LYS A 6 15.62 -11.23 -1.10
N GLU A 7 16.89 -11.26 -1.55
CA GLU A 7 18.02 -11.74 -0.74
C GLU A 7 18.21 -10.89 0.52
N LEU A 8 18.02 -9.57 0.42
CA LEU A 8 18.04 -8.66 1.58
C LEU A 8 16.97 -9.04 2.61
N LYS A 9 15.75 -9.34 2.16
CA LYS A 9 14.65 -9.76 3.02
C LYS A 9 14.90 -11.09 3.71
N GLU A 10 15.46 -12.06 2.99
CA GLU A 10 15.82 -13.37 3.53
C GLU A 10 16.93 -13.24 4.59
N LYS A 11 17.90 -12.36 4.38
CA LYS A 11 19.05 -12.16 5.26
C LYS A 11 18.75 -11.31 6.50
N GLU A 12 18.05 -10.20 6.33
CA GLU A 12 17.88 -9.15 7.35
C GLU A 12 16.44 -9.02 7.88
N GLY A 13 15.44 -9.53 7.15
CA GLY A 13 14.03 -9.31 7.45
C GLY A 13 13.60 -9.73 8.88
N SER A 14 14.17 -10.80 9.41
CA SER A 14 13.88 -11.28 10.77
C SER A 14 14.38 -10.35 11.89
N LYS A 15 15.33 -9.46 11.59
CA LYS A 15 15.93 -8.51 12.56
C LYS A 15 15.20 -7.17 12.60
N VAL A 16 14.40 -6.86 11.58
CA VAL A 16 13.78 -5.55 11.39
C VAL A 16 12.92 -5.15 12.57
N GLU A 17 12.08 -6.05 13.08
CA GLU A 17 11.15 -5.74 14.19
C GLU A 17 11.93 -5.38 15.47
N GLU A 18 12.97 -6.13 15.82
CA GLU A 18 13.80 -5.89 17.00
C GLU A 18 14.56 -4.56 16.88
N ILE A 19 15.19 -4.31 15.74
CA ILE A 19 15.97 -3.09 15.51
C ILE A 19 15.06 -1.86 15.50
N SER A 20 13.93 -1.93 14.83
CA SER A 20 12.94 -0.85 14.80
C SER A 20 12.41 -0.53 16.21
N TRP A 21 12.20 -1.56 17.03
CA TRP A 21 11.79 -1.38 18.42
C TRP A 21 12.87 -0.69 19.25
N ASN A 22 14.15 -1.08 19.11
CA ASN A 22 15.28 -0.48 19.78
C ASN A 22 15.44 1.00 19.43
N ILE A 23 15.35 1.33 18.13
CA ILE A 23 15.41 2.72 17.64
C ILE A 23 14.25 3.54 18.20
N SER A 24 13.03 3.01 18.17
CA SER A 24 11.85 3.68 18.72
C SER A 24 11.91 3.91 20.23
N ASN A 25 12.51 2.98 20.99
CA ASN A 25 12.73 3.15 22.42
C ASN A 25 13.73 4.26 22.70
N ARG A 26 14.88 4.25 22.02
CA ARG A 26 15.90 5.29 22.18
C ARG A 26 15.35 6.68 21.88
N MET A 27 14.50 6.82 20.86
CA MET A 27 13.83 8.10 20.59
C MET A 27 12.94 8.55 21.74
N ARG A 28 12.12 7.64 22.29
CA ARG A 28 11.22 7.94 23.41
C ARG A 28 12.00 8.35 24.67
N GLU A 29 13.11 7.69 24.94
CA GLU A 29 14.02 8.05 26.05
C GLU A 29 14.58 9.47 25.88
N LEU A 30 14.75 9.93 24.65
CA LEU A 30 15.21 11.28 24.31
C LEU A 30 14.06 12.29 24.14
N GLY A 31 12.83 11.89 24.49
CA GLY A 31 11.65 12.76 24.47
C GLY A 31 11.00 12.96 23.09
N ASN A 32 11.48 12.30 22.06
CA ASN A 32 10.86 12.37 20.73
C ASN A 32 9.74 11.31 20.60
N THR A 33 8.52 11.78 20.35
CA THR A 33 7.31 10.96 20.19
C THR A 33 6.74 11.01 18.78
N SER A 34 7.50 11.54 17.82
CA SER A 34 7.04 11.59 16.42
C SER A 34 6.75 10.19 15.87
N VAL A 35 5.62 10.05 15.20
CA VAL A 35 5.18 8.81 14.58
C VAL A 35 6.14 8.34 13.49
N TYR A 36 6.67 9.28 12.70
CA TYR A 36 7.62 9.01 11.63
C TYR A 36 9.08 9.08 12.09
N GLY A 37 9.33 9.49 13.34
CA GLY A 37 10.66 9.79 13.80
C GLY A 37 11.62 8.60 13.70
N GLY A 38 11.18 7.41 14.10
CA GLY A 38 12.02 6.21 13.99
C GLY A 38 12.34 5.82 12.55
N PHE A 39 11.38 5.95 11.66
CA PHE A 39 11.59 5.77 10.21
C PHE A 39 12.60 6.78 9.67
N CYS A 40 12.39 8.07 9.93
CA CYS A 40 13.31 9.14 9.49
C CYS A 40 14.71 8.96 10.06
N LEU A 41 14.82 8.59 11.35
CA LEU A 41 16.09 8.34 12.00
C LEU A 41 16.85 7.18 11.36
N SER A 42 16.16 6.09 11.04
CA SER A 42 16.73 4.94 10.35
C SER A 42 17.18 5.29 8.94
N TYR A 43 16.39 6.07 8.23
CA TYR A 43 16.72 6.52 6.86
C TYR A 43 17.96 7.43 6.87
N VAL A 44 18.03 8.39 7.79
CA VAL A 44 19.20 9.28 7.95
C VAL A 44 20.44 8.50 8.37
N ALA A 45 20.29 7.51 9.25
CA ALA A 45 21.38 6.59 9.62
C ALA A 45 21.89 5.80 8.42
N TYR A 46 20.99 5.28 7.60
CA TYR A 46 21.34 4.64 6.33
C TYR A 46 22.11 5.58 5.41
N LEU A 47 21.63 6.81 5.23
CA LEU A 47 22.30 7.80 4.37
C LEU A 47 23.70 8.18 4.89
N SER A 48 23.87 8.36 6.21
CA SER A 48 25.16 8.67 6.80
C SER A 48 26.18 7.55 6.53
N LEU A 49 25.79 6.31 6.76
CA LEU A 49 26.64 5.15 6.54
C LEU A 49 26.99 4.96 5.06
N LYS A 50 25.98 4.98 4.20
CA LYS A 50 26.14 4.79 2.73
C LYS A 50 27.07 5.82 2.12
N ASN A 51 26.97 7.08 2.53
CA ASN A 51 27.78 8.18 2.01
C ASN A 51 29.03 8.47 2.84
N LYS A 52 29.30 7.69 3.89
CA LYS A 52 30.45 7.82 4.82
C LYS A 52 30.51 9.21 5.46
N ILE A 53 29.36 9.74 5.83
CA ILE A 53 29.20 11.04 6.49
C ILE A 53 29.06 10.82 7.99
N ASN A 54 29.99 11.34 8.78
CA ASN A 54 30.01 11.24 10.25
C ASN A 54 29.92 12.61 10.94
N ASP A 55 29.64 13.65 10.20
CA ASP A 55 29.46 15.02 10.67
C ASP A 55 28.04 15.51 10.37
N VAL A 56 27.36 16.07 11.36
CA VAL A 56 25.98 16.53 11.26
C VAL A 56 25.80 17.62 10.22
N TYR A 57 26.73 18.56 10.12
CA TYR A 57 26.62 19.67 9.17
C TYR A 57 26.73 19.15 7.73
N GLN A 58 27.69 18.27 7.49
CA GLN A 58 27.83 17.62 6.18
C GLN A 58 26.60 16.78 5.81
N LEU A 59 25.99 16.10 6.77
CA LEU A 59 24.80 15.28 6.56
C LEU A 59 23.59 16.14 6.18
N VAL A 60 23.38 17.26 6.90
CA VAL A 60 22.29 18.20 6.59
C VAL A 60 22.53 18.86 5.23
N GLU A 61 23.75 19.31 4.94
CA GLU A 61 24.11 19.87 3.63
C GLU A 61 23.90 18.87 2.49
N TYR A 62 24.34 17.63 2.66
CA TYR A 62 24.09 16.55 1.69
C TYR A 62 22.60 16.38 1.39
N MET A 63 21.76 16.37 2.43
CA MET A 63 20.33 16.23 2.25
C MET A 63 19.69 17.42 1.53
N GLU A 64 20.11 18.65 1.88
CA GLU A 64 19.60 19.88 1.25
C GLU A 64 20.01 20.00 -0.22
N LEU A 65 21.15 19.44 -0.59
CA LEU A 65 21.63 19.41 -1.99
C LEU A 65 21.02 18.27 -2.81
N THR A 66 20.58 17.20 -2.15
CA THR A 66 20.18 15.95 -2.83
C THR A 66 18.67 15.80 -2.95
N PHE A 67 17.91 16.27 -1.96
CA PHE A 67 16.47 16.01 -1.86
C PHE A 67 15.63 17.27 -2.02
N SER A 68 14.35 17.10 -2.28
CA SER A 68 13.39 18.19 -2.34
C SER A 68 13.26 18.90 -0.99
N PRO A 69 12.91 20.20 -0.96
CA PRO A 69 12.67 20.94 0.26
C PRO A 69 11.60 20.28 1.16
N GLU A 70 10.58 19.68 0.56
CA GLU A 70 9.50 18.99 1.25
C GLU A 70 10.03 17.78 2.02
N ARG A 71 10.86 16.94 1.38
CA ARG A 71 11.50 15.78 2.02
C ARG A 71 12.44 16.19 3.15
N VAL A 72 13.26 17.20 2.91
CA VAL A 72 14.16 17.73 3.94
C VAL A 72 13.36 18.25 5.13
N SER A 73 12.28 19.00 4.88
CA SER A 73 11.39 19.49 5.94
C SER A 73 10.71 18.36 6.72
N PHE A 74 10.22 17.34 6.01
CA PHE A 74 9.64 16.14 6.62
C PHE A 74 10.63 15.45 7.56
N ILE A 75 11.85 15.21 7.11
CA ILE A 75 12.87 14.55 7.93
C ILE A 75 13.26 15.43 9.13
N LYS A 76 13.59 16.70 8.90
CA LYS A 76 13.98 17.65 9.97
C LYS A 76 12.90 17.76 11.05
N GLY A 77 11.64 17.89 10.66
CA GLY A 77 10.51 17.98 11.58
C GLY A 77 10.29 16.73 12.44
N ASN A 78 10.69 15.57 11.95
CA ASN A 78 10.47 14.30 12.64
C ASN A 78 11.64 13.86 13.56
N ILE A 79 12.87 14.25 13.24
CA ILE A 79 14.04 13.86 14.06
C ILE A 79 14.61 15.01 14.88
N GLU A 80 14.18 16.27 14.61
CA GLU A 80 14.61 17.48 15.35
C GLU A 80 16.13 17.50 15.65
N ASN A 81 16.49 17.32 16.90
CA ASN A 81 17.88 17.37 17.39
C ASN A 81 18.57 15.99 17.44
N LEU A 82 17.99 14.95 16.84
CA LEU A 82 18.50 13.57 16.94
C LEU A 82 19.52 13.19 15.85
N TRP A 83 20.12 14.16 15.17
CA TRP A 83 21.10 13.94 14.09
C TRP A 83 22.32 13.12 14.53
N ASN A 84 22.87 13.41 15.72
CA ASN A 84 23.98 12.63 16.28
C ASN A 84 23.57 11.18 16.55
N VAL A 85 22.33 10.96 16.98
CA VAL A 85 21.78 9.62 17.20
C VAL A 85 21.65 8.85 15.89
N ALA A 86 21.30 9.51 14.79
CA ALA A 86 21.30 8.89 13.46
C ALA A 86 22.70 8.40 13.06
N ILE A 87 23.74 9.20 13.30
CA ILE A 87 25.13 8.81 13.02
C ILE A 87 25.54 7.61 13.88
N GLU A 88 25.27 7.64 15.20
CA GLU A 88 25.54 6.54 16.12
C GLU A 88 24.85 5.24 15.68
N ILE A 89 23.60 5.31 15.22
CA ILE A 89 22.86 4.17 14.65
C ILE A 89 23.55 3.69 13.37
N GLY A 90 23.99 4.60 12.49
CA GLY A 90 24.74 4.26 11.28
C GLY A 90 26.02 3.49 11.57
N GLU A 91 26.71 3.82 12.66
CA GLU A 91 27.91 3.11 13.11
C GLU A 91 27.61 1.74 13.75
N ALA A 92 26.41 1.57 14.33
CA ALA A 92 26.02 0.36 15.05
C ALA A 92 25.52 -0.79 14.14
N TYR A 93 25.05 -0.48 12.94
CA TYR A 93 24.45 -1.45 12.04
C TYR A 93 25.09 -1.42 10.64
N SER A 94 24.93 -2.52 9.89
CA SER A 94 25.39 -2.56 8.49
C SER A 94 24.44 -1.76 7.58
N GLU A 95 24.96 -1.35 6.41
CA GLU A 95 24.14 -0.69 5.36
C GLU A 95 22.95 -1.55 4.95
N GLU A 96 23.15 -2.86 4.78
CA GLU A 96 22.07 -3.79 4.43
C GLU A 96 21.02 -3.90 5.52
N THR A 97 21.43 -3.93 6.79
CA THR A 97 20.51 -3.96 7.93
C THR A 97 19.66 -2.69 7.99
N LEU A 98 20.29 -1.52 7.86
CA LEU A 98 19.55 -0.24 7.89
C LEU A 98 18.63 -0.10 6.69
N LEU A 99 19.07 -0.53 5.50
CA LEU A 99 18.21 -0.56 4.33
C LEU A 99 16.98 -1.45 4.56
N ALA A 100 17.17 -2.64 5.10
CA ALA A 100 16.07 -3.54 5.45
C ALA A 100 15.10 -2.91 6.45
N VAL A 101 15.63 -2.22 7.46
CA VAL A 101 14.84 -1.50 8.47
C VAL A 101 14.01 -0.40 7.82
N VAL A 102 14.55 0.39 6.89
CA VAL A 102 13.80 1.43 6.18
C VAL A 102 12.72 0.82 5.28
N LEU A 103 13.06 -0.21 4.50
CA LEU A 103 12.13 -0.84 3.57
C LEU A 103 10.92 -1.49 4.26
N TRP A 104 11.16 -2.12 5.42
CA TRP A 104 10.13 -2.87 6.15
C TRP A 104 9.84 -2.31 7.54
N TRP A 105 10.07 -0.98 7.74
CA TRP A 105 9.79 -0.33 9.02
C TRP A 105 8.37 -0.62 9.49
N PRO A 106 8.18 -1.25 10.66
CA PRO A 106 6.85 -1.52 11.19
C PRO A 106 6.26 -0.24 11.78
N LEU A 107 5.26 0.34 11.17
CA LEU A 107 4.56 1.53 11.66
C LEU A 107 3.57 1.21 12.79
N GLN A 108 3.96 0.32 13.70
CA GLN A 108 3.11 -0.13 14.79
C GLN A 108 2.95 0.90 15.90
N GLY A 109 1.74 0.97 16.46
CA GLY A 109 1.45 1.70 17.71
C GLY A 109 0.68 3.01 17.55
N ASN A 110 0.41 3.48 16.34
CA ASN A 110 -0.48 4.59 16.09
C ASN A 110 -1.65 4.13 15.22
N LYS A 111 -2.89 4.42 15.66
CA LYS A 111 -4.11 4.05 14.93
C LYS A 111 -4.11 4.58 13.50
N PHE A 112 -3.74 5.85 13.31
CA PHE A 112 -3.66 6.48 12.00
C PHE A 112 -2.68 5.77 11.05
N MET A 113 -1.51 5.36 11.57
CA MET A 113 -0.51 4.66 10.76
C MET A 113 -0.94 3.25 10.38
N GLY A 114 -1.68 2.56 11.26
CA GLY A 114 -2.29 1.28 10.95
C GLY A 114 -3.35 1.37 9.85
N GLU A 115 -3.96 2.54 9.66
CA GLU A 115 -4.89 2.83 8.55
C GLU A 115 -4.19 3.07 7.21
N CYS A 116 -2.88 3.38 7.23
CA CYS A 116 -2.08 3.65 6.03
C CYS A 116 -1.26 2.43 5.59
N GLU A 117 -1.36 1.29 6.27
CA GLU A 117 -0.59 0.08 5.97
C GLU A 117 -1.50 -1.10 5.64
N THR A 118 -1.46 -1.55 4.39
CA THR A 118 -2.08 -2.80 3.99
C THR A 118 -1.30 -3.99 4.56
N PRO A 119 -1.96 -5.00 5.18
CA PRO A 119 -1.28 -6.17 5.74
C PRO A 119 -0.45 -6.91 4.69
N GLN A 120 0.77 -7.31 5.06
CA GLN A 120 1.71 -7.99 4.17
C GLN A 120 1.12 -9.24 3.50
N SER A 121 0.30 -10.00 4.22
CA SER A 121 -0.34 -11.19 3.66
C SER A 121 -1.42 -10.87 2.62
N VAL A 122 -2.14 -9.76 2.80
CA VAL A 122 -3.11 -9.25 1.80
C VAL A 122 -2.37 -8.73 0.56
N VAL A 123 -1.30 -7.97 0.76
CA VAL A 123 -0.42 -7.51 -0.32
C VAL A 123 0.16 -8.68 -1.12
N LYS A 124 0.62 -9.73 -0.44
CA LYS A 124 1.14 -10.93 -1.09
C LYS A 124 0.08 -11.61 -1.96
N LEU A 125 -1.12 -11.82 -1.40
CA LEU A 125 -2.23 -12.40 -2.14
C LEU A 125 -2.63 -11.53 -3.34
N ALA A 126 -2.71 -10.21 -3.18
CA ALA A 126 -3.03 -9.29 -4.28
C ALA A 126 -2.00 -9.35 -5.41
N ASN A 127 -0.70 -9.40 -5.10
CA ASN A 127 0.37 -9.54 -6.10
C ASN A 127 0.28 -10.88 -6.87
N GLU A 128 -0.03 -11.99 -6.16
CA GLU A 128 -0.22 -13.29 -6.81
C GLU A 128 -1.43 -13.30 -7.75
N ILE A 129 -2.53 -12.63 -7.37
CA ILE A 129 -3.73 -12.49 -8.22
C ILE A 129 -3.46 -11.61 -9.43
N LEU A 130 -2.74 -10.51 -9.25
CA LEU A 130 -2.44 -9.55 -10.33
C LEU A 130 -1.47 -10.12 -11.36
N GLN A 131 -0.55 -11.02 -10.97
CA GLN A 131 0.44 -11.63 -11.88
C GLN A 131 1.16 -10.56 -12.72
N ILE A 132 1.75 -9.58 -12.05
CA ILE A 132 2.46 -8.47 -12.70
C ILE A 132 3.63 -9.02 -13.50
N SER A 133 3.80 -8.58 -14.76
CA SER A 133 4.88 -9.00 -15.65
C SER A 133 5.14 -7.94 -16.73
N ASN A 134 6.11 -7.07 -16.49
CA ASN A 134 6.45 -5.95 -17.38
C ASN A 134 5.24 -5.02 -17.68
N ASP A 135 4.37 -4.87 -16.69
CA ASP A 135 3.13 -4.11 -16.77
C ASP A 135 3.31 -2.67 -16.28
N LYS A 136 2.40 -1.80 -16.70
CA LYS A 136 2.16 -0.50 -16.05
C LYS A 136 1.20 -0.72 -14.88
N THR A 137 1.73 -0.72 -13.68
CA THR A 137 1.00 -1.06 -12.46
C THR A 137 0.74 0.17 -11.59
N ALA A 138 -0.48 0.32 -11.08
CA ALA A 138 -0.81 1.37 -10.14
C ALA A 138 -1.20 0.83 -8.75
N ASP A 139 -0.89 1.63 -7.73
CA ASP A 139 -1.40 1.50 -6.37
C ASP A 139 -2.23 2.74 -6.03
N PHE A 140 -3.53 2.59 -6.02
CA PHE A 140 -4.47 3.65 -5.69
C PHE A 140 -4.70 3.70 -4.18
N CYS A 141 -4.43 4.84 -3.55
CA CYS A 141 -4.31 5.01 -2.10
C CYS A 141 -3.12 4.22 -1.54
N SER A 142 -1.93 4.52 -2.06
CA SER A 142 -0.73 3.70 -1.83
C SER A 142 -0.23 3.65 -0.38
N GLY A 143 -0.79 4.49 0.49
CA GLY A 143 -0.35 4.52 1.87
C GLY A 143 1.17 4.71 1.95
N ILE A 144 1.81 3.95 2.82
CA ILE A 144 3.28 3.93 2.97
C ILE A 144 4.00 3.08 1.92
N GLY A 145 3.32 2.71 0.83
CA GLY A 145 3.91 1.98 -0.30
C GLY A 145 4.13 0.49 -0.06
N THR A 146 3.43 -0.15 0.86
CA THR A 146 3.64 -1.58 1.18
C THR A 146 3.41 -2.48 -0.03
N PHE A 147 2.35 -2.24 -0.81
CA PHE A 147 2.11 -2.97 -2.05
C PHE A 147 3.22 -2.70 -3.08
N LEU A 148 3.58 -1.44 -3.29
CA LEU A 148 4.60 -1.04 -4.27
C LEU A 148 5.95 -1.69 -3.97
N VAL A 149 6.45 -1.64 -2.73
CA VAL A 149 7.71 -2.28 -2.33
C VAL A 149 7.69 -3.78 -2.64
N ASN A 150 6.59 -4.47 -2.33
CA ASN A 150 6.44 -5.90 -2.58
C ASN A 150 6.34 -6.22 -4.10
N ALA A 151 5.63 -5.40 -4.85
CA ALA A 151 5.46 -5.56 -6.29
C ALA A 151 6.76 -5.31 -7.07
N ILE A 152 7.53 -4.28 -6.69
CA ILE A 152 8.84 -3.96 -7.28
C ILE A 152 9.84 -5.09 -7.02
N GLU A 153 9.88 -5.62 -5.79
CA GLU A 153 10.77 -6.75 -5.43
C GLU A 153 10.61 -7.92 -6.42
N ARG A 154 9.38 -8.20 -6.83
CA ARG A 154 9.03 -9.32 -7.69
C ARG A 154 9.17 -9.01 -9.18
N ASN A 155 8.98 -7.75 -9.56
CA ASN A 155 8.85 -7.31 -10.95
C ASN A 155 9.67 -6.05 -11.21
N PRO A 156 11.01 -6.09 -11.10
CA PRO A 156 11.85 -4.90 -11.18
C PRO A 156 11.80 -4.18 -12.54
N GLU A 157 11.35 -4.86 -13.60
CA GLU A 157 11.25 -4.30 -14.95
C GLU A 157 9.93 -3.57 -15.22
N SER A 158 8.92 -3.74 -14.36
CA SER A 158 7.62 -3.09 -14.49
C SER A 158 7.70 -1.60 -14.14
N GLN A 159 6.73 -0.83 -14.63
CA GLN A 159 6.55 0.57 -14.25
C GLN A 159 5.49 0.69 -13.16
N PHE A 160 5.76 1.47 -12.15
CA PHE A 160 4.87 1.63 -11.00
C PHE A 160 4.43 3.07 -10.81
N TYR A 161 3.18 3.22 -10.43
CA TYR A 161 2.56 4.51 -10.13
C TYR A 161 1.79 4.41 -8.81
N GLY A 162 2.08 5.30 -7.88
CA GLY A 162 1.38 5.40 -6.61
C GLY A 162 0.61 6.72 -6.50
N VAL A 163 -0.49 6.71 -5.79
CA VAL A 163 -1.23 7.93 -5.42
C VAL A 163 -1.52 7.92 -3.93
N GLU A 164 -1.11 8.96 -3.25
CA GLU A 164 -1.35 9.15 -1.83
C GLU A 164 -1.76 10.60 -1.55
N LEU A 165 -2.78 10.77 -0.70
CA LEU A 165 -3.32 12.08 -0.37
C LEU A 165 -2.52 12.81 0.70
N VAL A 166 -2.02 12.06 1.69
CA VAL A 166 -1.34 12.60 2.87
C VAL A 166 0.16 12.74 2.59
N THR A 167 0.67 13.97 2.69
CA THR A 167 2.06 14.31 2.36
C THR A 167 3.09 13.46 3.07
N GLU A 168 2.96 13.31 4.38
CA GLU A 168 3.93 12.57 5.20
C GLU A 168 3.92 11.07 4.88
N VAL A 169 2.75 10.52 4.60
CA VAL A 169 2.58 9.12 4.20
C VAL A 169 3.21 8.88 2.82
N LYS A 170 2.99 9.81 1.89
CA LYS A 170 3.60 9.81 0.56
C LYS A 170 5.13 9.86 0.64
N GLU A 171 5.71 10.70 1.51
CA GLU A 171 7.17 10.79 1.69
C GLU A 171 7.75 9.43 2.15
N VAL A 172 7.08 8.74 3.07
CA VAL A 172 7.50 7.38 3.49
C VAL A 172 7.48 6.41 2.31
N ALA A 173 6.39 6.40 1.54
CA ALA A 173 6.27 5.52 0.37
C ALA A 173 7.33 5.80 -0.68
N GLU A 174 7.59 7.07 -0.97
CA GLU A 174 8.57 7.53 -1.97
C GLU A 174 9.99 7.15 -1.56
N ILE A 175 10.38 7.44 -0.31
CA ILE A 175 11.70 7.03 0.23
C ILE A 175 11.90 5.51 0.08
N ARG A 176 10.92 4.71 0.47
CA ARG A 176 11.00 3.25 0.41
C ARG A 176 11.16 2.73 -1.02
N THR A 177 10.38 3.27 -1.94
CA THR A 177 10.37 2.79 -3.34
C THR A 177 11.58 3.27 -4.13
N GLU A 178 12.03 4.52 -3.95
CA GLU A 178 13.21 5.06 -4.61
C GLU A 178 14.52 4.34 -4.21
N LEU A 179 14.57 3.77 -3.01
CA LEU A 179 15.73 2.98 -2.58
C LEU A 179 15.91 1.68 -3.38
N ILE A 180 14.86 1.19 -4.03
CA ILE A 180 14.86 -0.09 -4.73
C ILE A 180 14.56 -0.02 -6.23
N SER A 181 14.00 1.09 -6.73
CA SER A 181 13.69 1.25 -8.15
C SER A 181 13.61 2.73 -8.54
N ASP A 182 14.06 3.03 -9.75
CA ASP A 182 13.86 4.31 -10.45
C ASP A 182 12.62 4.32 -11.35
N ARG A 183 11.87 3.22 -11.40
CA ARG A 183 10.67 3.02 -12.23
C ARG A 183 9.36 3.26 -11.48
N VAL A 184 9.42 4.01 -10.40
CA VAL A 184 8.27 4.34 -9.57
C VAL A 184 8.03 5.84 -9.59
N LYS A 185 6.77 6.22 -9.73
CA LYS A 185 6.32 7.60 -9.53
C LYS A 185 5.19 7.61 -8.52
N ILE A 186 5.31 8.36 -7.45
CA ILE A 186 4.24 8.57 -6.48
C ILE A 186 3.78 10.02 -6.53
N GLU A 187 2.49 10.23 -6.71
CA GLU A 187 1.90 11.58 -6.74
C GLU A 187 1.08 11.86 -5.49
N GLN A 188 1.28 13.07 -4.94
CA GLN A 188 0.47 13.57 -3.85
C GLN A 188 -0.79 14.21 -4.40
N LYS A 189 -1.88 13.47 -4.41
CA LYS A 189 -3.19 13.96 -4.81
C LYS A 189 -4.31 13.02 -4.36
N SER A 190 -5.54 13.45 -4.47
CA SER A 190 -6.68 12.52 -4.41
C SER A 190 -6.60 11.55 -5.58
N VAL A 191 -6.85 10.27 -5.31
CA VAL A 191 -6.95 9.25 -6.36
C VAL A 191 -8.08 9.54 -7.35
N LEU A 192 -9.06 10.35 -6.95
CA LEU A 192 -10.18 10.78 -7.79
C LEU A 192 -9.79 11.92 -8.75
N ASN A 193 -8.59 12.49 -8.60
CA ASN A 193 -8.01 13.55 -9.45
C ASN A 193 -6.86 13.05 -10.32
N ILE A 194 -6.81 11.77 -10.60
CA ILE A 194 -5.86 11.21 -11.57
C ILE A 194 -6.30 11.67 -12.97
N ASP A 195 -5.33 11.97 -13.84
CA ASP A 195 -5.61 12.31 -15.23
C ASP A 195 -6.36 11.16 -15.92
N ASP A 196 -7.53 11.44 -16.49
CA ASP A 196 -8.43 10.48 -17.14
C ASP A 196 -7.78 9.68 -18.28
N ASN A 197 -6.69 10.21 -18.86
CA ASN A 197 -5.93 9.53 -19.90
C ASN A 197 -4.90 8.53 -19.35
N LEU A 198 -4.67 8.52 -18.03
CA LEU A 198 -3.78 7.55 -17.41
C LEU A 198 -4.46 6.19 -17.30
N MET A 199 -3.91 5.21 -18.01
CA MET A 199 -4.39 3.84 -18.01
C MET A 199 -3.32 2.89 -17.51
N PHE A 200 -3.76 1.82 -16.82
CA PHE A 200 -2.89 0.84 -16.19
C PHE A 200 -3.31 -0.60 -16.56
N ASP A 201 -2.33 -1.49 -16.62
CA ASP A 201 -2.56 -2.91 -16.88
C ASP A 201 -2.94 -3.65 -15.61
N LYS A 202 -2.36 -3.22 -14.48
CA LYS A 202 -2.63 -3.76 -13.16
C LYS A 202 -2.92 -2.62 -12.18
N ILE A 203 -3.95 -2.79 -11.37
CA ILE A 203 -4.28 -1.82 -10.30
C ILE A 203 -4.50 -2.58 -9.00
N PHE A 204 -3.83 -2.14 -7.95
CA PHE A 204 -4.21 -2.44 -6.58
C PHE A 204 -4.86 -1.20 -5.96
N CYS A 205 -5.86 -1.40 -5.12
CA CYS A 205 -6.48 -0.30 -4.39
C CYS A 205 -6.98 -0.78 -3.02
N ASP A 206 -6.40 -0.22 -1.97
CA ASP A 206 -6.83 -0.41 -0.59
C ASP A 206 -7.23 0.95 -0.02
N TYR A 207 -8.40 1.43 -0.45
CA TYR A 207 -8.91 2.73 -0.03
C TYR A 207 -9.45 2.70 1.41
N PRO A 208 -9.53 3.85 2.12
CA PRO A 208 -10.10 3.91 3.46
C PRO A 208 -11.61 3.58 3.44
N TRP A 209 -12.00 2.46 4.07
CA TRP A 209 -13.38 1.97 4.04
C TRP A 209 -14.37 2.83 4.83
N GLY A 210 -15.63 2.82 4.40
CA GLY A 210 -16.72 3.47 5.11
C GLY A 210 -16.74 5.00 4.98
N ILE A 211 -15.97 5.56 4.08
CA ILE A 211 -16.03 6.98 3.75
C ILE A 211 -17.36 7.27 3.04
N ARG A 212 -18.06 8.29 3.49
CA ARG A 212 -19.26 8.78 2.80
C ARG A 212 -18.84 9.63 1.60
N ALA A 213 -19.54 9.46 0.46
CA ALA A 213 -19.24 10.21 -0.76
C ALA A 213 -19.16 11.73 -0.57
N LYS A 214 -20.00 12.29 0.33
CA LYS A 214 -19.99 13.72 0.64
C LYS A 214 -18.78 14.19 1.45
N GLU A 215 -18.11 13.28 2.16
CA GLU A 215 -16.94 13.58 3.00
C GLU A 215 -15.64 13.38 2.25
N SER A 216 -15.64 12.44 1.28
CA SER A 216 -14.43 12.05 0.54
C SER A 216 -14.22 12.83 -0.76
N ILE A 217 -15.23 13.53 -1.26
CA ILE A 217 -15.19 14.15 -2.58
C ILE A 217 -15.49 15.63 -2.43
N GLY A 218 -14.43 16.43 -2.39
CA GLY A 218 -14.51 17.87 -2.18
C GLY A 218 -15.10 18.66 -3.36
N ASN A 219 -15.25 18.07 -4.55
CA ASN A 219 -15.66 18.78 -5.76
C ASN A 219 -16.61 17.94 -6.62
N ASN A 220 -17.73 18.52 -7.07
CA ASN A 220 -18.69 17.82 -7.93
C ASN A 220 -18.12 17.46 -9.32
N GLU A 221 -17.14 18.21 -9.81
CA GLU A 221 -16.50 17.96 -11.10
C GLU A 221 -15.74 16.63 -11.11
N GLU A 222 -15.12 16.24 -10.00
CA GLU A 222 -14.44 14.94 -9.87
C GLU A 222 -15.42 13.75 -9.98
N LEU A 223 -16.65 13.94 -9.53
CA LEU A 223 -17.67 12.90 -9.57
C LEU A 223 -18.25 12.69 -10.96
N GLU A 224 -18.35 13.73 -11.79
CA GLU A 224 -18.97 13.64 -13.11
C GLU A 224 -18.25 12.64 -14.03
N VAL A 225 -16.93 12.63 -13.99
CA VAL A 225 -16.12 11.71 -14.78
C VAL A 225 -16.38 10.25 -14.37
N ILE A 226 -16.47 10.00 -13.06
CA ILE A 226 -16.73 8.68 -12.51
C ILE A 226 -18.15 8.21 -12.82
N TYR A 227 -19.14 9.10 -12.74
CA TYR A 227 -20.56 8.81 -12.98
C TYR A 227 -20.87 8.42 -14.40
N ASN A 228 -20.06 8.83 -15.37
CA ASN A 228 -20.24 8.45 -16.78
C ASN A 228 -20.15 6.93 -17.03
N VAL A 229 -19.49 6.18 -16.14
CA VAL A 229 -19.43 4.71 -16.24
C VAL A 229 -20.73 4.06 -15.83
N ILE A 230 -21.35 4.52 -14.74
CA ILE A 230 -22.63 4.01 -14.24
C ILE A 230 -23.45 5.19 -13.69
N PRO A 231 -24.43 5.67 -14.45
CA PRO A 231 -25.23 6.87 -14.07
C PRO A 231 -25.92 6.77 -12.70
N GLU A 232 -26.24 5.57 -12.24
CA GLU A 232 -26.90 5.35 -10.95
C GLU A 232 -26.03 5.71 -9.76
N VAL A 233 -24.71 5.76 -9.92
CA VAL A 233 -23.77 6.17 -8.85
C VAL A 233 -24.04 7.59 -8.38
N GLN A 234 -24.58 8.46 -9.22
CA GLN A 234 -24.99 9.82 -8.84
C GLN A 234 -25.99 9.87 -7.67
N LYS A 235 -26.63 8.74 -7.37
CA LYS A 235 -27.60 8.59 -6.30
C LYS A 235 -27.01 7.95 -5.03
N VAL A 236 -25.73 7.51 -5.08
CA VAL A 236 -25.10 6.75 -4.00
C VAL A 236 -24.50 7.71 -2.96
N ALA A 237 -24.77 7.41 -1.70
CA ALA A 237 -24.17 8.08 -0.55
C ALA A 237 -22.93 7.35 -0.01
N ALA A 238 -22.53 6.20 -0.58
CA ALA A 238 -21.40 5.40 -0.12
C ALA A 238 -20.15 5.64 -0.99
N GLY A 239 -19.06 6.04 -0.36
CA GLY A 239 -17.79 6.33 -1.04
C GLY A 239 -17.11 5.11 -1.66
N ASP A 240 -17.34 3.90 -1.11
CA ASP A 240 -16.72 2.65 -1.60
C ASP A 240 -16.86 2.49 -3.11
N TRP A 241 -18.07 2.68 -3.66
CA TRP A 241 -18.32 2.53 -5.09
C TRP A 241 -17.62 3.58 -5.96
N VAL A 242 -17.37 4.75 -5.41
CA VAL A 242 -16.64 5.81 -6.12
C VAL A 242 -15.21 5.35 -6.40
N PHE A 243 -14.54 4.78 -5.40
CA PHE A 243 -13.20 4.22 -5.59
C PHE A 243 -13.19 3.04 -6.56
N ILE A 244 -14.14 2.10 -6.42
CA ILE A 244 -14.25 0.92 -7.30
C ILE A 244 -14.47 1.33 -8.75
N ILE A 245 -15.34 2.33 -9.01
CA ILE A 245 -15.61 2.85 -10.35
C ILE A 245 -14.37 3.56 -10.90
N ASN A 246 -13.69 4.35 -10.07
CA ASN A 246 -12.45 5.02 -10.46
C ASN A 246 -11.37 4.02 -10.89
N VAL A 247 -11.21 2.91 -10.18
CA VAL A 247 -10.32 1.80 -10.58
C VAL A 247 -10.69 1.29 -11.99
N MET A 248 -11.98 1.06 -12.27
CA MET A 248 -12.41 0.59 -13.59
C MET A 248 -12.21 1.62 -14.69
N ASN A 249 -12.31 2.92 -14.40
CA ASN A 249 -12.05 3.98 -15.37
C ASN A 249 -10.60 3.98 -15.84
N HIS A 250 -9.67 3.71 -14.94
CA HIS A 250 -8.22 3.73 -15.23
C HIS A 250 -7.65 2.35 -15.61
N LEU A 251 -8.48 1.32 -15.66
CA LEU A 251 -8.05 -0.04 -16.03
C LEU A 251 -8.07 -0.24 -17.53
N ASN A 252 -6.94 -0.65 -18.12
CA ASN A 252 -6.81 -1.02 -19.52
C ASN A 252 -7.82 -2.12 -19.90
N LYS A 253 -8.11 -2.23 -21.19
CA LYS A 253 -9.11 -3.19 -21.73
C LYS A 253 -8.84 -4.64 -21.31
N HIS A 254 -7.59 -5.03 -21.21
CA HIS A 254 -7.13 -6.37 -20.81
C HIS A 254 -6.48 -6.37 -19.41
N GLY A 255 -6.67 -5.28 -18.68
CA GLY A 255 -6.12 -5.12 -17.35
C GLY A 255 -6.87 -5.92 -16.29
N LYS A 256 -6.21 -6.08 -15.14
CA LYS A 256 -6.75 -6.71 -13.92
C LYS A 256 -6.53 -5.80 -12.73
N ALA A 257 -7.55 -5.68 -11.89
CA ALA A 257 -7.41 -4.94 -10.63
C ALA A 257 -7.82 -5.82 -9.43
N VAL A 258 -7.20 -5.54 -8.30
CA VAL A 258 -7.58 -6.09 -7.00
C VAL A 258 -7.92 -4.93 -6.07
N VAL A 259 -9.14 -4.92 -5.56
CA VAL A 259 -9.64 -3.87 -4.67
C VAL A 259 -9.99 -4.47 -3.32
N SER A 260 -9.38 -3.97 -2.26
CA SER A 260 -9.76 -4.33 -0.89
C SER A 260 -11.01 -3.55 -0.48
N VAL A 261 -12.06 -4.25 -0.09
CA VAL A 261 -13.36 -3.64 0.22
C VAL A 261 -13.89 -4.11 1.56
N SER A 262 -14.68 -3.26 2.22
CA SER A 262 -15.47 -3.70 3.37
C SER A 262 -16.55 -4.68 2.92
N ASN A 263 -16.96 -5.59 3.79
CA ASN A 263 -18.05 -6.52 3.48
C ASN A 263 -19.38 -5.81 3.16
N GLY A 264 -19.52 -4.53 3.57
CA GLY A 264 -20.68 -3.71 3.21
C GLY A 264 -20.88 -3.56 1.70
N VAL A 265 -19.81 -3.53 0.92
CA VAL A 265 -19.88 -3.46 -0.55
C VAL A 265 -20.57 -4.70 -1.12
N THR A 266 -20.34 -5.86 -0.56
CA THR A 266 -20.90 -7.14 -1.03
C THR A 266 -22.33 -7.40 -0.52
N TRP A 267 -22.70 -6.88 0.66
CA TRP A 267 -23.96 -7.22 1.33
C TRP A 267 -25.00 -6.11 1.41
N ASN A 268 -24.59 -4.82 1.40
CA ASN A 268 -25.54 -3.72 1.56
C ASN A 268 -26.62 -3.72 0.47
N GLY A 269 -27.87 -3.50 0.91
CA GLY A 269 -29.05 -3.43 0.06
C GLY A 269 -29.24 -2.08 -0.66
N GLY A 270 -30.43 -1.88 -1.22
CA GLY A 270 -30.82 -0.63 -1.87
C GLY A 270 -30.01 -0.32 -3.13
N ILE A 271 -29.49 0.90 -3.25
CA ILE A 271 -28.76 1.34 -4.44
C ILE A 271 -27.46 0.53 -4.65
N ASN A 272 -26.84 0.03 -3.58
CA ASN A 272 -25.64 -0.83 -3.68
C ASN A 272 -25.93 -2.11 -4.46
N THR A 273 -27.10 -2.71 -4.25
CA THR A 273 -27.54 -3.87 -5.05
C THR A 273 -27.61 -3.54 -6.54
N VAL A 274 -28.20 -2.38 -6.88
CA VAL A 274 -28.33 -1.96 -8.29
C VAL A 274 -26.96 -1.79 -8.94
N ILE A 275 -25.98 -1.21 -8.23
CA ILE A 275 -24.63 -1.00 -8.75
C ILE A 275 -23.92 -2.36 -8.93
N ARG A 276 -23.98 -3.25 -7.92
CA ARG A 276 -23.41 -4.61 -8.01
C ARG A 276 -23.96 -5.37 -9.22
N GLU A 277 -25.29 -5.37 -9.40
CA GLU A 277 -25.91 -6.02 -10.54
C GLU A 277 -25.42 -5.46 -11.88
N LYS A 278 -25.19 -4.15 -11.96
CA LYS A 278 -24.64 -3.54 -13.17
C LYS A 278 -23.19 -3.91 -13.41
N PHE A 279 -22.36 -3.94 -12.36
CA PHE A 279 -20.97 -4.40 -12.47
C PHE A 279 -20.92 -5.84 -12.97
N VAL A 280 -21.74 -6.71 -12.41
CA VAL A 280 -21.88 -8.10 -12.85
C VAL A 280 -22.36 -8.19 -14.29
N LYS A 281 -23.45 -7.50 -14.64
CA LYS A 281 -24.02 -7.52 -16.02
C LYS A 281 -23.06 -6.96 -17.07
N LYS A 282 -22.20 -6.00 -16.69
CA LYS A 282 -21.14 -5.46 -17.55
C LYS A 282 -19.92 -6.39 -17.64
N GLY A 283 -19.88 -7.48 -16.89
CA GLY A 283 -18.74 -8.39 -16.82
C GLY A 283 -17.49 -7.75 -16.20
N PHE A 284 -17.66 -6.85 -15.21
CA PHE A 284 -16.54 -6.17 -14.56
C PHE A 284 -15.99 -6.93 -13.36
N VAL A 285 -16.74 -7.89 -12.81
CA VAL A 285 -16.32 -8.68 -11.66
C VAL A 285 -15.85 -10.06 -12.14
N GLU A 286 -14.59 -10.38 -11.86
CA GLU A 286 -13.99 -11.69 -12.09
C GLU A 286 -14.18 -12.61 -10.87
N ALA A 287 -13.89 -12.08 -9.68
CA ALA A 287 -14.06 -12.82 -8.43
C ALA A 287 -14.35 -11.90 -7.23
N GLY A 288 -14.97 -12.49 -6.20
CA GLY A 288 -15.09 -11.97 -4.86
C GLY A 288 -14.50 -12.97 -3.86
N ILE A 289 -13.54 -12.53 -3.04
CA ILE A 289 -12.84 -13.38 -2.07
C ILE A 289 -13.11 -12.81 -0.68
N ALA A 290 -13.94 -13.51 0.12
CA ALA A 290 -14.19 -13.14 1.50
C ALA A 290 -12.99 -13.57 2.37
N LEU A 291 -12.34 -12.61 3.03
CA LEU A 291 -11.14 -12.83 3.83
C LEU A 291 -11.47 -12.95 5.33
N PRO A 292 -10.58 -13.58 6.13
CA PRO A 292 -10.72 -13.63 7.58
C PRO A 292 -10.82 -12.24 8.22
N SER A 293 -11.49 -12.16 9.35
CA SER A 293 -11.48 -10.96 10.19
C SER A 293 -10.12 -10.73 10.84
N ASN A 294 -9.90 -9.51 11.37
CA ASN A 294 -8.70 -9.17 12.13
C ASN A 294 -7.37 -9.34 11.35
N LEU A 295 -7.39 -9.14 10.03
CA LEU A 295 -6.17 -9.08 9.21
C LEU A 295 -5.51 -7.69 9.30
N TYR A 296 -6.30 -6.63 9.44
CA TYR A 296 -5.81 -5.27 9.60
C TYR A 296 -5.59 -4.95 11.08
N SER A 297 -4.46 -4.33 11.42
CA SER A 297 -4.03 -4.08 12.79
C SER A 297 -4.93 -3.12 13.58
N ASN A 298 -5.69 -2.28 12.88
CA ASN A 298 -6.51 -1.20 13.43
C ASN A 298 -8.02 -1.54 13.48
N THR A 299 -8.43 -2.66 12.91
CA THR A 299 -9.85 -3.06 12.87
C THR A 299 -10.02 -4.57 12.89
N GLY A 300 -11.04 -5.03 13.62
CA GLY A 300 -11.48 -6.44 13.57
C GLY A 300 -12.47 -6.72 12.43
N ILE A 301 -12.77 -5.74 11.58
CA ILE A 301 -13.74 -5.89 10.48
C ILE A 301 -13.17 -6.85 9.44
N ALA A 302 -13.97 -7.83 9.03
CA ALA A 302 -13.65 -8.67 7.90
C ALA A 302 -13.75 -7.87 6.58
N CYS A 303 -12.85 -8.14 5.67
CA CYS A 303 -12.84 -7.53 4.34
C CYS A 303 -12.96 -8.57 3.23
N SER A 304 -13.16 -8.11 2.03
CA SER A 304 -13.13 -8.93 0.83
C SER A 304 -12.19 -8.32 -0.21
N LEU A 305 -11.61 -9.16 -1.06
CA LEU A 305 -10.97 -8.69 -2.28
C LEU A 305 -11.93 -8.84 -3.46
N LEU A 306 -12.16 -7.74 -4.17
CA LEU A 306 -12.80 -7.78 -5.48
C LEU A 306 -11.72 -7.87 -6.54
N VAL A 307 -11.77 -8.90 -7.36
CA VAL A 307 -10.95 -9.02 -8.56
C VAL A 307 -11.78 -8.48 -9.72
N LEU A 308 -11.26 -7.44 -10.35
CA LEU A 308 -11.93 -6.72 -11.42
C LEU A 308 -11.16 -6.86 -12.73
N SER A 309 -11.88 -7.16 -13.79
CA SER A 309 -11.40 -7.17 -15.18
C SER A 309 -12.59 -6.95 -16.11
N ARG A 310 -12.45 -7.22 -17.41
CA ARG A 310 -13.55 -6.99 -18.36
C ARG A 310 -13.95 -8.29 -19.05
N ASN A 311 -15.23 -8.34 -19.51
CA ASN A 311 -15.80 -9.44 -20.27
C ASN A 311 -15.96 -10.77 -19.50
N ASN A 312 -16.07 -10.71 -18.18
CA ASN A 312 -16.33 -11.89 -17.37
C ASN A 312 -17.78 -12.38 -17.60
N LYS A 313 -17.94 -13.66 -17.88
CA LYS A 313 -19.25 -14.32 -18.03
C LYS A 313 -19.72 -14.94 -16.72
N ASN A 314 -18.78 -15.44 -15.94
CA ASN A 314 -18.99 -16.06 -14.65
C ASN A 314 -18.22 -15.28 -13.58
N ILE A 315 -18.68 -15.34 -12.32
CA ILE A 315 -18.03 -14.74 -11.17
C ILE A 315 -17.67 -15.86 -10.21
N ARG A 316 -16.42 -15.86 -9.77
CA ARG A 316 -15.97 -16.75 -8.68
C ARG A 316 -16.20 -16.11 -7.34
N MET A 317 -16.93 -16.83 -6.47
CA MET A 317 -17.11 -16.44 -5.06
C MET A 317 -16.34 -17.42 -4.18
N ILE A 318 -15.31 -16.91 -3.49
CA ILE A 318 -14.43 -17.71 -2.63
C ILE A 318 -14.66 -17.33 -1.18
N GLU A 319 -15.06 -18.31 -0.38
CA GLU A 319 -15.19 -18.17 1.06
C GLU A 319 -13.87 -18.59 1.72
N ALA A 320 -13.06 -17.63 2.11
CA ALA A 320 -11.75 -17.85 2.74
C ALA A 320 -11.71 -17.39 4.21
N THR A 321 -12.85 -17.10 4.82
CA THR A 321 -12.95 -16.56 6.20
C THR A 321 -12.30 -17.45 7.25
N GLU A 322 -12.28 -18.77 7.02
CA GLU A 322 -11.64 -19.75 7.92
C GLU A 322 -10.19 -20.07 7.53
N MET A 323 -9.68 -19.52 6.40
CA MET A 323 -8.31 -19.73 5.95
C MET A 323 -7.35 -18.76 6.63
N VAL A 324 -7.07 -19.01 7.91
CA VAL A 324 -6.34 -18.07 8.75
C VAL A 324 -5.31 -18.75 9.62
N SER A 325 -4.18 -18.07 9.82
CA SER A 325 -3.22 -18.37 10.87
C SER A 325 -3.31 -17.29 11.96
N VAL A 326 -3.53 -17.73 13.20
CA VAL A 326 -3.68 -16.81 14.34
C VAL A 326 -2.32 -16.21 14.70
N GLY A 327 -2.14 -14.92 14.51
CA GLY A 327 -0.97 -14.19 14.96
C GLY A 327 -1.14 -13.63 16.37
N ARG A 328 -0.06 -13.11 16.94
CA ARG A 328 -0.05 -12.56 18.31
C ARG A 328 -0.97 -11.34 18.49
N ARG A 329 -1.08 -10.49 17.48
CA ARG A 329 -1.84 -9.22 17.52
C ARG A 329 -2.94 -9.16 16.49
N GLN A 330 -2.73 -9.80 15.35
CA GLN A 330 -3.66 -9.85 14.23
C GLN A 330 -3.54 -11.20 13.52
N ASN A 331 -4.56 -11.56 12.79
CA ASN A 331 -4.56 -12.73 11.94
C ASN A 331 -3.67 -12.53 10.70
N VAL A 332 -3.20 -13.63 10.12
CA VAL A 332 -2.32 -13.62 8.95
C VAL A 332 -2.78 -14.71 7.97
N LEU A 333 -2.71 -14.45 6.69
CA LEU A 333 -2.80 -15.49 5.67
C LEU A 333 -1.42 -16.12 5.51
N SER A 334 -1.30 -17.41 5.84
CA SER A 334 -0.06 -18.17 5.57
C SER A 334 0.12 -18.40 4.07
N ASP A 335 1.31 -18.83 3.66
CA ASP A 335 1.58 -19.18 2.27
C ASP A 335 0.67 -20.35 1.80
N GLU A 336 0.36 -21.28 2.68
CA GLU A 336 -0.60 -22.36 2.41
C GLU A 336 -2.02 -21.82 2.20
N ASN A 337 -2.48 -20.88 3.04
CA ASN A 337 -3.78 -20.24 2.86
C ASN A 337 -3.85 -19.50 1.51
N ILE A 338 -2.80 -18.74 1.18
CA ILE A 338 -2.71 -18.01 -0.09
C ILE A 338 -2.75 -19.00 -1.27
N SER A 339 -1.96 -20.06 -1.24
CA SER A 339 -1.94 -21.09 -2.30
C SER A 339 -3.33 -21.71 -2.50
N LYS A 340 -4.02 -22.04 -1.41
CA LYS A 340 -5.37 -22.61 -1.48
C LYS A 340 -6.40 -21.64 -2.05
N ILE A 341 -6.33 -20.36 -1.70
CA ILE A 341 -7.18 -19.31 -2.30
C ILE A 341 -6.94 -19.22 -3.79
N LEU A 342 -5.67 -19.24 -4.23
CA LEU A 342 -5.29 -19.18 -5.64
C LEU A 342 -5.71 -20.43 -6.41
N GLU A 343 -5.64 -21.62 -5.82
CA GLU A 343 -6.18 -22.85 -6.40
C GLU A 343 -7.68 -22.71 -6.66
N LEU A 344 -8.46 -22.26 -5.67
CA LEU A 344 -9.89 -22.02 -5.82
C LEU A 344 -10.20 -20.94 -6.86
N LEU A 345 -9.34 -19.91 -6.99
CA LEU A 345 -9.49 -18.86 -7.99
C LEU A 345 -9.25 -19.38 -9.42
N ASN A 346 -8.37 -20.34 -9.60
CA ASN A 346 -7.93 -20.84 -10.90
C ASN A 346 -8.57 -22.19 -11.29
N THR A 347 -9.38 -22.79 -10.44
CA THR A 347 -10.06 -24.06 -10.76
C THR A 347 -11.10 -23.82 -11.87
N ASP A 348 -11.06 -24.54 -12.98
CA ASP A 348 -12.08 -24.47 -14.00
C ASP A 348 -13.40 -25.06 -13.51
N ASP A 349 -14.53 -24.40 -13.83
CA ASP A 349 -15.89 -24.84 -13.44
C ASP A 349 -16.36 -26.09 -14.19
N ASP A 350 -15.48 -26.94 -14.70
CA ASP A 350 -15.78 -28.15 -15.44
C ASP A 350 -15.77 -29.41 -14.56
N ASN A 351 -16.48 -29.36 -13.39
CA ASN A 351 -16.88 -30.59 -12.67
C ASN A 351 -18.23 -30.41 -11.99
#